data_64b705277d4c9b5bad84188ea82f20df
#
_entry.id   64b705277d4c9b5bad84188ea82f20df
#
_cell.length_a   1.000
_cell.length_b   1.000
_cell.length_c   1.000
_cell.angle_alpha   90.00
_cell.angle_beta   90.00
_cell.angle_gamma   90.00
#
_symmetry.space_group_name_H-M   'P 1'
#
loop_
_entity.id
_entity.type
_entity.pdbx_description
1 polymer ?
#
loop_
_entity_poly.entity_id
_entity_poly.type
_entity_poly.pdbx_seq_one_letter_code
_entity_poly.pdbx_strand_id
1 'polypeptide(L)'
;FAEGYVEKNGSDLLELAIRQHNKFRIADGLSKREEMFCNILRDADKIDILKVNVDVPLETIYNATTEEIRNSVITDEVLECFYAKQTVLRSLKKSVVDNIVGHISLIFELVYPVSLKIVKEQGYVYKMLDFKSDRPDTVEKFAGMRKFVDKFLEGN
;
A
#
# COMPACT_ATOMS: atom_id res chain seq x y z
N PHE A 1 19.57 36.83 -5.03
CA PHE A 1 18.72 36.84 -6.23
C PHE A 1 17.73 35.70 -6.05
N ALA A 2 16.48 36.00 -5.68
CA ALA A 2 15.40 35.05 -5.72
C ALA A 2 15.08 34.80 -7.22
N GLU A 3 15.53 33.66 -7.75
CA GLU A 3 15.02 33.20 -9.03
C GLU A 3 13.51 33.04 -8.89
N GLY A 4 12.78 33.74 -9.78
CA GLY A 4 11.35 33.85 -9.72
C GLY A 4 10.67 32.49 -9.70
N TYR A 5 10.05 32.17 -8.58
CA TYR A 5 9.16 31.03 -8.44
C TYR A 5 7.95 31.28 -9.36
N VAL A 6 7.96 30.69 -10.52
CA VAL A 6 6.76 30.66 -11.39
C VAL A 6 5.79 29.69 -10.74
N GLU A 7 4.75 30.22 -10.14
CA GLU A 7 3.68 29.41 -9.56
C GLU A 7 3.07 28.56 -10.69
N LYS A 8 3.32 27.24 -10.63
CA LYS A 8 2.74 26.29 -11.59
C LYS A 8 1.21 26.40 -11.50
N ASN A 9 0.57 26.50 -12.65
CA ASN A 9 -0.88 26.44 -12.72
C ASN A 9 -1.41 25.09 -12.23
N GLY A 10 -2.71 24.98 -11.98
CA GLY A 10 -3.28 23.72 -11.44
C GLY A 10 -3.08 22.51 -12.34
N SER A 11 -2.95 22.70 -13.67
CA SER A 11 -2.67 21.64 -14.65
C SER A 11 -1.26 21.09 -14.47
N ASP A 12 -0.27 21.95 -14.28
CA ASP A 12 1.13 21.55 -14.11
C ASP A 12 1.34 20.79 -12.79
N LEU A 13 0.63 21.19 -11.71
CA LEU A 13 0.65 20.51 -10.43
C LEU A 13 0.05 19.09 -10.53
N LEU A 14 -1.07 18.96 -11.27
CA LEU A 14 -1.71 17.67 -11.47
C LEU A 14 -0.83 16.75 -12.31
N GLU A 15 -0.25 17.23 -13.39
CA GLU A 15 0.69 16.47 -14.22
C GLU A 15 1.89 15.99 -13.40
N LEU A 16 2.47 16.85 -12.58
CA LEU A 16 3.57 16.51 -11.69
C LEU A 16 3.15 15.39 -10.71
N ALA A 17 2.01 15.52 -10.04
CA ALA A 17 1.51 14.53 -9.11
C ALA A 17 1.29 13.17 -9.80
N ILE A 18 0.70 13.16 -11.01
CA ILE A 18 0.51 11.96 -11.81
C ILE A 18 1.86 11.32 -12.17
N ARG A 19 2.88 12.09 -12.52
CA ARG A 19 4.21 11.57 -12.84
C ARG A 19 4.95 11.00 -11.63
N GLN A 20 4.57 11.41 -10.41
CA GLN A 20 5.23 11.00 -9.16
C GLN A 20 4.48 9.89 -8.41
N HIS A 21 3.19 9.62 -8.71
CA HIS A 21 2.34 8.77 -7.87
C HIS A 21 2.85 7.34 -7.67
N ASN A 22 3.41 6.73 -8.71
CA ASN A 22 3.90 5.34 -8.71
C ASN A 22 5.42 5.20 -8.46
N LYS A 23 6.13 6.30 -8.19
CA LYS A 23 7.56 6.24 -7.87
C LYS A 23 7.76 5.80 -6.43
N PHE A 24 8.86 5.09 -6.16
CA PHE A 24 9.22 4.68 -4.80
C PHE A 24 9.34 5.87 -3.85
N ARG A 25 9.95 6.97 -4.33
CA ARG A 25 10.00 8.28 -3.63
C ARG A 25 9.62 9.38 -4.60
N ILE A 26 8.98 10.44 -4.06
CA ILE A 26 8.78 11.67 -4.83
C ILE A 26 10.15 12.36 -5.07
N ALA A 27 10.22 13.15 -6.14
CA ALA A 27 11.44 13.88 -6.48
C ALA A 27 11.87 14.84 -5.36
N ASP A 28 13.17 15.02 -5.21
CA ASP A 28 13.74 16.04 -4.34
C ASP A 28 13.55 17.45 -4.94
N GLY A 29 13.56 18.48 -4.07
CA GLY A 29 13.52 19.89 -4.50
C GLY A 29 12.12 20.39 -4.91
N LEU A 30 11.07 19.64 -4.62
CA LEU A 30 9.70 20.11 -4.79
C LEU A 30 9.36 21.21 -3.78
N SER A 31 8.52 22.18 -4.20
CA SER A 31 7.91 23.12 -3.26
C SER A 31 6.94 22.40 -2.33
N LYS A 32 6.64 22.97 -1.18
CA LYS A 32 5.67 22.43 -0.22
C LYS A 32 4.31 22.13 -0.84
N ARG A 33 3.87 22.97 -1.78
CA ARG A 33 2.60 22.77 -2.51
C ARG A 33 2.69 21.56 -3.46
N GLU A 34 3.76 21.46 -4.22
CA GLU A 34 4.00 20.31 -5.12
C GLU A 34 4.10 19.00 -4.36
N GLU A 35 4.86 18.99 -3.27
CA GLU A 35 4.97 17.84 -2.37
C GLU A 35 3.61 17.43 -1.79
N MET A 36 2.81 18.40 -1.35
CA MET A 36 1.47 18.15 -0.84
C MET A 36 0.57 17.48 -1.90
N PHE A 37 0.54 17.99 -3.12
CA PHE A 37 -0.26 17.40 -4.20
C PHE A 37 0.21 15.99 -4.56
N CYS A 38 1.51 15.76 -4.62
CA CYS A 38 2.09 14.44 -4.86
C CYS A 38 1.68 13.45 -3.75
N ASN A 39 1.78 13.85 -2.50
CA ASN A 39 1.46 13.00 -1.37
C ASN A 39 -0.03 12.70 -1.25
N ILE A 40 -0.91 13.67 -1.53
CA ILE A 40 -2.38 13.46 -1.57
C ILE A 40 -2.71 12.40 -2.62
N LEU A 41 -2.18 12.51 -3.83
CA LEU A 41 -2.46 11.55 -4.89
C LEU A 41 -1.89 10.16 -4.57
N ARG A 42 -0.69 10.09 -3.98
CA ARG A 42 -0.07 8.83 -3.56
C ARG A 42 -0.88 8.13 -2.46
N ASP A 43 -1.36 8.86 -1.47
CA ASP A 43 -2.20 8.31 -0.42
C ASP A 43 -3.53 7.80 -1.00
N ALA A 44 -4.17 8.58 -1.87
CA ALA A 44 -5.40 8.18 -2.55
C ALA A 44 -5.24 6.91 -3.39
N ASP A 45 -4.15 6.80 -4.18
CA ASP A 45 -3.82 5.63 -4.99
C ASP A 45 -3.64 4.37 -4.10
N LYS A 46 -2.89 4.49 -3.00
CA LYS A 46 -2.68 3.37 -2.08
C LYS A 46 -3.98 2.91 -1.42
N ILE A 47 -4.85 3.83 -1.04
CA ILE A 47 -6.18 3.52 -0.47
C ILE A 47 -7.05 2.81 -1.52
N ASP A 48 -7.02 3.26 -2.78
CA ASP A 48 -7.76 2.62 -3.88
C ASP A 48 -7.25 1.21 -4.18
N ILE A 49 -5.95 0.97 -4.11
CA ILE A 49 -5.36 -0.38 -4.24
C ILE A 49 -5.94 -1.35 -3.21
N LEU A 50 -6.14 -0.94 -1.96
CA LEU A 50 -6.78 -1.80 -0.94
C LEU A 50 -8.21 -2.17 -1.34
N LYS A 51 -8.97 -1.21 -1.88
CA LYS A 51 -10.34 -1.43 -2.37
C LYS A 51 -10.35 -2.39 -3.56
N VAL A 52 -9.48 -2.19 -4.54
CA VAL A 52 -9.38 -3.04 -5.72
C VAL A 52 -9.09 -4.49 -5.33
N ASN A 53 -8.22 -4.73 -4.36
CA ASN A 53 -7.90 -6.08 -3.85
C ASN A 53 -9.07 -6.80 -3.16
N VAL A 54 -10.13 -6.08 -2.82
CA VAL A 54 -11.36 -6.65 -2.23
C VAL A 54 -12.48 -6.78 -3.25
N ASP A 55 -12.62 -5.80 -4.14
CA ASP A 55 -13.74 -5.72 -5.08
C ASP A 55 -13.50 -6.51 -6.36
N VAL A 56 -12.23 -6.77 -6.72
CA VAL A 56 -11.85 -7.54 -7.90
C VAL A 56 -11.32 -8.93 -7.46
N PRO A 57 -11.71 -10.03 -8.14
CA PRO A 57 -11.18 -11.35 -7.83
C PRO A 57 -9.65 -11.38 -7.86
N LEU A 58 -9.03 -11.96 -6.83
CA LEU A 58 -7.57 -12.04 -6.70
C LEU A 58 -6.93 -12.77 -7.88
N GLU A 59 -7.64 -13.75 -8.45
CA GLU A 59 -7.25 -14.49 -9.65
C GLU A 59 -7.04 -13.55 -10.84
N THR A 60 -7.89 -12.54 -10.96
CA THR A 60 -7.79 -11.53 -12.03
C THR A 60 -6.64 -10.56 -11.75
N ILE A 61 -6.50 -10.10 -10.50
CA ILE A 61 -5.44 -9.14 -10.12
C ILE A 61 -4.05 -9.74 -10.30
N TYR A 62 -3.87 -10.99 -9.87
CA TYR A 62 -2.55 -11.63 -9.80
C TYR A 62 -2.30 -12.63 -10.94
N ASN A 63 -3.26 -12.80 -11.84
CA ASN A 63 -3.20 -13.79 -12.94
C ASN A 63 -2.77 -15.17 -12.43
N ALA A 64 -3.46 -15.67 -11.42
CA ALA A 64 -3.19 -16.93 -10.74
C ALA A 64 -4.50 -17.68 -10.49
N THR A 65 -4.44 -18.99 -10.32
CA THR A 65 -5.60 -19.80 -9.96
C THR A 65 -5.94 -19.68 -8.47
N THR A 66 -7.18 -19.96 -8.10
CA THR A 66 -7.61 -20.05 -6.70
C THR A 66 -6.71 -21.00 -5.89
N GLU A 67 -6.34 -22.12 -6.47
CA GLU A 67 -5.47 -23.14 -5.84
C GLU A 67 -4.07 -22.56 -5.57
N GLU A 68 -3.45 -21.90 -6.54
CA GLU A 68 -2.15 -21.26 -6.38
C GLU A 68 -2.19 -20.18 -5.29
N ILE A 69 -3.24 -19.35 -5.28
CA ILE A 69 -3.41 -18.30 -4.28
C ILE A 69 -3.53 -18.90 -2.88
N ARG A 70 -4.42 -19.90 -2.70
CA ARG A 70 -4.72 -20.49 -1.38
C ARG A 70 -3.58 -21.34 -0.82
N ASN A 71 -2.75 -21.93 -1.67
CA ASN A 71 -1.58 -22.71 -1.28
C ASN A 71 -0.28 -21.91 -1.25
N SER A 72 -0.34 -20.61 -1.49
CA SER A 72 0.81 -19.72 -1.52
C SER A 72 1.41 -19.51 -0.13
N VAL A 73 2.74 -19.41 -0.05
CA VAL A 73 3.51 -19.23 1.20
C VAL A 73 4.06 -17.82 1.25
N ILE A 74 3.94 -17.17 2.41
CA ILE A 74 4.56 -15.86 2.63
C ILE A 74 6.07 -16.03 2.81
N THR A 75 6.84 -15.34 1.98
CA THR A 75 8.30 -15.26 2.07
C THR A 75 8.70 -14.58 3.38
N ASP A 76 9.69 -15.10 4.09
CA ASP A 76 10.09 -14.60 5.41
C ASP A 76 10.58 -13.15 5.33
N GLU A 77 11.36 -12.78 4.32
CA GLU A 77 11.84 -11.41 4.11
C GLU A 77 10.68 -10.41 3.86
N VAL A 78 9.59 -10.87 3.23
CA VAL A 78 8.37 -10.05 3.05
C VAL A 78 7.68 -9.81 4.38
N LEU A 79 7.60 -10.83 5.22
CA LEU A 79 7.01 -10.73 6.55
C LEU A 79 7.86 -9.83 7.49
N GLU A 80 9.18 -9.92 7.41
CA GLU A 80 10.10 -9.03 8.14
C GLU A 80 9.89 -7.56 7.75
N CYS A 81 9.83 -7.25 6.45
CA CYS A 81 9.53 -5.90 5.95
C CYS A 81 8.18 -5.39 6.48
N PHE A 82 7.17 -6.26 6.48
CA PHE A 82 5.84 -5.90 6.98
C PHE A 82 5.86 -5.48 8.45
N TYR A 83 6.48 -6.29 9.32
CA TYR A 83 6.58 -5.97 10.75
C TYR A 83 7.54 -4.82 11.06
N ALA A 84 8.49 -4.54 10.17
CA ALA A 84 9.33 -3.36 10.23
C ALA A 84 8.61 -2.09 9.74
N LYS A 85 7.35 -2.17 9.30
CA LYS A 85 6.57 -1.08 8.69
C LYS A 85 7.27 -0.48 7.46
N GLN A 86 7.90 -1.33 6.67
CA GLN A 86 8.62 -0.95 5.46
C GLN A 86 7.88 -1.40 4.21
N THR A 87 8.09 -0.68 3.12
CA THR A 87 7.62 -1.10 1.80
C THR A 87 8.24 -2.43 1.41
N VAL A 88 7.40 -3.38 1.01
CA VAL A 88 7.86 -4.65 0.46
C VAL A 88 8.34 -4.43 -0.96
N LEU A 89 9.66 -4.52 -1.17
CA LEU A 89 10.25 -4.38 -2.49
C LEU A 89 9.79 -5.50 -3.42
N ARG A 90 9.58 -5.17 -4.70
CA ARG A 90 9.16 -6.14 -5.72
C ARG A 90 10.10 -7.32 -5.84
N SER A 91 11.41 -7.09 -5.69
CA SER A 91 12.45 -8.12 -5.76
C SER A 91 12.39 -9.17 -4.65
N LEU A 92 11.75 -8.87 -3.53
CA LEU A 92 11.56 -9.80 -2.41
C LEU A 92 10.37 -10.73 -2.60
N LYS A 93 9.41 -10.36 -3.46
CA LYS A 93 8.18 -11.11 -3.67
C LYS A 93 8.45 -12.33 -4.54
N LYS A 94 8.25 -13.52 -3.99
CA LYS A 94 8.50 -14.81 -4.64
C LYS A 94 7.21 -15.61 -4.86
N SER A 95 6.11 -15.18 -4.26
CA SER A 95 4.83 -15.87 -4.29
C SER A 95 3.66 -14.93 -4.57
N VAL A 96 2.49 -15.48 -4.88
CA VAL A 96 1.28 -14.68 -5.10
C VAL A 96 0.89 -13.95 -3.81
N VAL A 97 0.90 -14.62 -2.67
CA VAL A 97 0.52 -14.03 -1.39
C VAL A 97 1.47 -12.92 -0.94
N ASP A 98 2.73 -12.94 -1.38
CA ASP A 98 3.67 -11.84 -1.12
C ASP A 98 3.20 -10.52 -1.73
N ASN A 99 2.51 -10.58 -2.88
CA ASN A 99 1.91 -9.39 -3.49
C ASN A 99 0.74 -8.85 -2.64
N ILE A 100 -0.09 -9.74 -2.08
CA ILE A 100 -1.19 -9.37 -1.19
C ILE A 100 -0.63 -8.69 0.06
N VAL A 101 0.38 -9.28 0.71
CA VAL A 101 1.06 -8.69 1.87
C VAL A 101 1.70 -7.34 1.52
N GLY A 102 2.32 -7.25 0.34
CA GLY A 102 2.88 -6.00 -0.17
C GLY A 102 1.84 -4.90 -0.35
N HIS A 103 0.63 -5.22 -0.82
CA HIS A 103 -0.46 -4.24 -0.93
C HIS A 103 -1.01 -3.85 0.45
N ILE A 104 -1.13 -4.79 1.39
CA ILE A 104 -1.52 -4.46 2.77
C ILE A 104 -0.49 -3.51 3.40
N SER A 105 0.81 -3.71 3.15
CA SER A 105 1.89 -2.89 3.72
C SER A 105 1.88 -1.43 3.25
N LEU A 106 1.14 -1.09 2.19
CA LEU A 106 1.00 0.28 1.70
C LEU A 106 0.42 1.24 2.75
N ILE A 107 -0.31 0.72 3.75
CA ILE A 107 -0.84 1.55 4.86
C ILE A 107 0.29 2.22 5.67
N PHE A 108 1.48 1.62 5.71
CA PHE A 108 2.63 2.17 6.44
C PHE A 108 3.29 3.35 5.71
N GLU A 109 2.98 3.53 4.43
CA GLU A 109 3.51 4.60 3.61
C GLU A 109 2.58 5.83 3.53
N LEU A 110 1.40 5.76 4.11
CA LEU A 110 0.45 6.87 4.10
C LEU A 110 1.01 8.05 4.88
N VAL A 111 0.98 9.21 4.25
CA VAL A 111 1.61 10.43 4.77
C VAL A 111 0.69 11.18 5.74
N TYR A 112 -0.62 11.20 5.43
CA TYR A 112 -1.57 12.00 6.19
C TYR A 112 -2.37 11.17 7.20
N PRO A 113 -2.54 11.66 8.45
CA PRO A 113 -3.39 10.98 9.45
C PRO A 113 -4.81 10.74 8.98
N VAL A 114 -5.37 11.66 8.17
CA VAL A 114 -6.71 11.49 7.58
C VAL A 114 -6.77 10.27 6.65
N SER A 115 -5.70 9.95 5.96
CA SER A 115 -5.60 8.77 5.08
C SER A 115 -5.70 7.48 5.89
N LEU A 116 -5.04 7.40 7.05
CA LEU A 116 -5.16 6.26 7.97
C LEU A 116 -6.57 6.13 8.54
N LYS A 117 -7.21 7.25 8.87
CA LYS A 117 -8.61 7.27 9.31
C LYS A 117 -9.54 6.71 8.22
N ILE A 118 -9.36 7.12 6.96
CA ILE A 118 -10.13 6.60 5.82
C ILE A 118 -9.93 5.10 5.66
N VAL A 119 -8.69 4.59 5.73
CA VAL A 119 -8.40 3.14 5.67
C VAL A 119 -9.17 2.38 6.75
N LYS A 120 -9.17 2.89 7.98
CA LYS A 120 -9.90 2.30 9.11
C LYS A 120 -11.40 2.29 8.88
N GLU A 121 -11.97 3.42 8.44
CA GLU A 121 -13.41 3.57 8.20
C GLU A 121 -13.91 2.70 7.04
N GLN A 122 -13.15 2.61 5.95
CA GLN A 122 -13.51 1.79 4.79
C GLN A 122 -13.35 0.29 5.08
N GLY A 123 -12.40 -0.10 5.91
CA GLY A 123 -12.22 -1.48 6.37
C GLY A 123 -11.69 -2.46 5.32
N TYR A 124 -11.26 -2.02 4.14
CA TYR A 124 -10.74 -2.92 3.08
C TYR A 124 -9.48 -3.66 3.52
N VAL A 125 -8.58 -3.01 4.26
CA VAL A 125 -7.38 -3.64 4.80
C VAL A 125 -7.72 -4.85 5.67
N TYR A 126 -8.79 -4.77 6.46
CA TYR A 126 -9.24 -5.87 7.30
C TYR A 126 -9.81 -7.04 6.50
N LYS A 127 -10.53 -6.74 5.41
CA LYS A 127 -11.01 -7.77 4.48
C LYS A 127 -9.86 -8.49 3.77
N MET A 128 -8.80 -7.76 3.42
CA MET A 128 -7.57 -8.37 2.87
C MET A 128 -6.87 -9.25 3.92
N LEU A 129 -6.84 -8.84 5.18
CA LEU A 129 -6.27 -9.61 6.30
C LEU A 129 -7.09 -10.85 6.67
N ASP A 130 -8.37 -10.92 6.29
CA ASP A 130 -9.22 -12.11 6.40
C ASP A 130 -8.97 -13.12 5.26
N PHE A 131 -7.78 -13.07 4.67
CA PHE A 131 -7.35 -13.93 3.57
C PHE A 131 -7.56 -15.42 3.87
N LYS A 132 -8.12 -16.12 2.90
CA LYS A 132 -8.39 -17.56 3.00
C LYS A 132 -7.25 -18.36 2.40
N SER A 133 -6.48 -19.03 3.25
CA SER A 133 -5.43 -19.96 2.85
C SER A 133 -5.79 -21.39 3.25
N ASP A 134 -5.33 -22.35 2.45
CA ASP A 134 -5.40 -23.78 2.79
C ASP A 134 -4.18 -24.23 3.60
N ARG A 135 -3.24 -23.31 3.84
CA ARG A 135 -2.01 -23.55 4.60
C ARG A 135 -2.12 -23.01 6.02
N PRO A 136 -1.97 -23.86 7.06
CA PRO A 136 -2.05 -23.41 8.45
C PRO A 136 -1.01 -22.36 8.83
N ASP A 137 0.22 -22.46 8.31
CA ASP A 137 1.29 -21.49 8.54
C ASP A 137 0.95 -20.09 7.98
N THR A 138 0.37 -20.03 6.79
CA THR A 138 -0.07 -18.77 6.20
C THR A 138 -1.27 -18.17 6.96
N VAL A 139 -2.21 -19.00 7.40
CA VAL A 139 -3.34 -18.56 8.25
C VAL A 139 -2.83 -17.91 9.54
N GLU A 140 -1.87 -18.55 10.23
CA GLU A 140 -1.28 -18.02 11.46
C GLU A 140 -0.56 -16.68 11.23
N LYS A 141 0.22 -16.58 10.14
CA LYS A 141 0.91 -15.35 9.75
C LYS A 141 -0.09 -14.20 9.50
N PHE A 142 -1.20 -14.45 8.79
CA PHE A 142 -2.26 -13.44 8.58
C PHE A 142 -2.93 -13.03 9.90
N ALA A 143 -3.20 -13.95 10.81
CA ALA A 143 -3.73 -13.62 12.13
C ALA A 143 -2.78 -12.72 12.94
N GLY A 144 -1.46 -12.97 12.85
CA GLY A 144 -0.43 -12.12 13.44
C GLY A 144 -0.39 -10.72 12.83
N MET A 145 -0.41 -10.63 11.50
CA MET A 145 -0.46 -9.36 10.78
C MET A 145 -1.73 -8.57 11.10
N ARG A 146 -2.88 -9.23 11.26
CA ARG A 146 -4.14 -8.60 11.68
C ARG A 146 -3.98 -7.86 13.00
N LYS A 147 -3.47 -8.55 14.03
CA LYS A 147 -3.23 -7.95 15.35
C LYS A 147 -2.23 -6.79 15.30
N PHE A 148 -1.24 -6.88 14.42
CA PHE A 148 -0.26 -5.81 14.24
C PHE A 148 -0.88 -4.56 13.60
N VAL A 149 -1.71 -4.74 12.55
CA VAL A 149 -2.42 -3.64 11.88
C VAL A 149 -3.44 -2.99 12.82
N ASP A 150 -4.18 -3.79 13.61
CA ASP A 150 -5.11 -3.26 14.61
C ASP A 150 -4.40 -2.27 15.55
N LYS A 151 -3.27 -2.68 16.14
CA LYS A 151 -2.47 -1.80 17.01
C LYS A 151 -1.92 -0.58 16.29
N PHE A 152 -1.48 -0.73 15.05
CA PHE A 152 -0.97 0.38 14.25
C PHE A 152 -2.05 1.43 13.97
N LEU A 153 -3.25 1.00 13.58
CA LEU A 153 -4.36 1.90 13.26
C LEU A 153 -5.04 2.49 14.51
N GLU A 154 -4.94 1.83 15.68
CA GLU A 154 -5.42 2.37 16.95
C GLU A 154 -4.51 3.48 17.50
N GLY A 155 -3.21 3.41 17.22
CA GLY A 155 -2.19 4.37 17.69
C GLY A 155 -2.04 5.61 16.81
N ASN A 156 -2.76 5.72 15.71
CA ASN A 156 -2.76 6.83 14.76
C ASN A 156 -4.19 7.29 14.50
#